data_1c6da3cf60f5c5d4109d84b62eec09ad
#
_entry.id   1c6da3cf60f5c5d4109d84b62eec09ad
#
_cell.length_a   1.000
_cell.length_b   1.000
_cell.length_c   1.000
_cell.angle_alpha   90.00
_cell.angle_beta   90.00
_cell.angle_gamma   90.00
#
_symmetry.space_group_name_H-M   'P 1'
#
loop_
_entity.id
_entity.type
_entity.pdbx_description
1 polymer ?
#
loop_
_entity_poly.entity_id
_entity_poly.type
_entity_poly.pdbx_seq_one_letter_code
_entity_poly.pdbx_strand_id
1 'polypeptide(L)'
;MADLKKYEGIIPAFYACYDAEGGINAEAVRKLTRWFIEKGVQGVYVGGSSGECIYQSVAERKLVLENVMAEGKGELTVIAHVACNNTADSRELAAHAESLGVDAIAAIPPIYFKLPPHAIAKYWNDISDAADRKSVV
;
A
#
# COMPACT_ATOMS: atom_id res chain seq x y z
N MET A 1 -22.71 2.18 6.95
CA MET A 1 -22.22 2.90 5.75
C MET A 1 -20.77 3.28 5.99
N ALA A 2 -19.88 2.97 5.08
CA ALA A 2 -18.47 3.33 5.25
C ALA A 2 -18.32 4.85 5.30
N ASP A 3 -17.50 5.35 6.23
CA ASP A 3 -17.16 6.77 6.28
C ASP A 3 -16.19 7.09 5.13
N LEU A 4 -16.72 7.67 4.05
CA LEU A 4 -15.94 8.04 2.88
C LEU A 4 -15.19 9.36 3.04
N LYS A 5 -15.54 10.17 4.05
CA LYS A 5 -14.89 11.48 4.29
C LYS A 5 -13.42 11.36 4.58
N LYS A 6 -12.98 10.26 5.19
CA LYS A 6 -11.55 10.01 5.45
C LYS A 6 -10.69 9.89 4.18
N TYR A 7 -11.31 9.71 3.01
CA TYR A 7 -10.62 9.66 1.71
C TYR A 7 -10.71 10.99 0.93
N GLU A 8 -11.32 12.02 1.50
CA GLU A 8 -11.41 13.34 0.89
C GLU A 8 -10.18 14.17 1.27
N GLY A 9 -9.53 14.77 0.27
CA GLY A 9 -8.35 15.61 0.49
C GLY A 9 -7.13 15.18 -0.30
N ILE A 10 -5.97 15.63 0.15
CA ILE A 10 -4.69 15.32 -0.51
C ILE A 10 -4.14 14.01 0.06
N ILE A 11 -3.97 13.01 -0.80
CA ILE A 11 -3.39 11.69 -0.48
C ILE A 11 -2.20 11.46 -1.41
N PRO A 12 -0.98 11.91 -1.06
CA PRO A 12 0.19 11.74 -1.90
C PRO A 12 0.57 10.28 -2.07
N ALA A 13 1.14 9.95 -3.23
CA ALA A 13 1.85 8.71 -3.43
C ALA A 13 3.14 8.72 -2.60
N PHE A 14 3.33 7.72 -1.76
CA PHE A 14 4.49 7.61 -0.88
C PHE A 14 5.69 7.07 -1.66
N TYR A 15 6.82 7.76 -1.59
CA TYR A 15 8.06 7.33 -2.23
C TYR A 15 8.74 6.22 -1.43
N ALA A 16 9.43 5.32 -2.13
CA ALA A 16 10.39 4.43 -1.50
C ALA A 16 11.57 5.27 -0.97
N CYS A 17 12.03 4.95 0.22
CA CYS A 17 13.19 5.60 0.81
C CYS A 17 14.32 4.57 0.88
N TYR A 18 15.35 4.77 0.06
CA TYR A 18 16.49 3.88 -0.02
C TYR A 18 17.69 4.43 0.74
N ASP A 19 18.53 3.53 1.22
CA ASP A 19 19.87 3.85 1.71
C ASP A 19 20.90 3.89 0.55
N ALA A 20 22.16 4.11 0.88
CA ALA A 20 23.23 4.20 -0.13
C ALA A 20 23.54 2.86 -0.82
N GLU A 21 23.15 1.75 -0.21
CA GLU A 21 23.32 0.39 -0.71
C GLU A 21 22.08 -0.08 -1.51
N GLY A 22 21.03 0.73 -1.58
CA GLY A 22 19.78 0.44 -2.31
C GLY A 22 18.76 -0.36 -1.52
N GLY A 23 18.96 -0.57 -0.23
CA GLY A 23 17.98 -1.17 0.67
C GLY A 23 16.96 -0.16 1.19
N ILE A 24 15.85 -0.63 1.75
CA ILE A 24 14.86 0.27 2.37
C ILE A 24 15.43 0.90 3.64
N ASN A 25 15.41 2.22 3.69
CA ASN A 25 15.79 3.01 4.86
C ASN A 25 14.56 3.27 5.75
N ALA A 26 14.37 2.43 6.76
CA ALA A 26 13.23 2.50 7.66
C ALA A 26 13.11 3.85 8.39
N GLU A 27 14.25 4.45 8.79
CA GLU A 27 14.24 5.76 9.45
C GLU A 27 13.80 6.87 8.50
N ALA A 28 14.25 6.85 7.26
CA ALA A 28 13.83 7.80 6.23
C ALA A 28 12.33 7.66 5.92
N VAL A 29 11.80 6.43 5.88
CA VAL A 29 10.34 6.18 5.75
C VAL A 29 9.59 6.85 6.90
N ARG A 30 10.02 6.68 8.15
CA ARG A 30 9.39 7.31 9.31
C ARG A 30 9.48 8.83 9.27
N LYS A 31 10.63 9.39 8.89
CA LYS A 31 10.83 10.84 8.74
C LYS A 31 9.89 11.42 7.68
N LEU A 32 9.77 10.77 6.53
CA LEU A 32 8.87 11.20 5.47
C LEU A 32 7.41 11.14 5.92
N THR A 33 7.03 10.10 6.65
CA THR A 33 5.66 9.97 7.21
C THR A 33 5.35 11.12 8.17
N ARG A 34 6.26 11.43 9.10
CA ARG A 34 6.08 12.59 10.02
C ARG A 34 5.99 13.90 9.26
N TRP A 35 6.81 14.08 8.23
CA TRP A 35 6.75 15.27 7.40
C TRP A 35 5.38 15.44 6.72
N PHE A 36 4.77 14.37 6.20
CA PHE A 36 3.42 14.42 5.64
C PHE A 36 2.36 14.79 6.70
N ILE A 37 2.47 14.25 7.92
CA ILE A 37 1.60 14.61 9.04
C ILE A 37 1.72 16.12 9.34
N GLU A 38 2.93 16.64 9.46
CA GLU A 38 3.21 18.07 9.70
C GLU A 38 2.68 18.98 8.58
N LYS A 39 2.64 18.49 7.34
CA LYS A 39 2.07 19.22 6.19
C LYS A 39 0.55 19.18 6.13
N GLY A 40 -0.09 18.42 6.99
CA GLY A 40 -1.55 18.35 7.10
C GLY A 40 -2.23 17.67 5.91
N VAL A 41 -1.56 16.72 5.24
CA VAL A 41 -2.21 15.90 4.21
C VAL A 41 -3.22 14.93 4.84
N GLN A 42 -4.25 14.56 4.10
CA GLN A 42 -5.29 13.65 4.60
C GLN A 42 -4.78 12.21 4.80
N GLY A 43 -3.90 11.77 3.94
CA GLY A 43 -3.42 10.40 3.97
C GLY A 43 -2.23 10.17 3.06
N VAL A 44 -1.85 8.91 2.89
CA VAL A 44 -0.78 8.50 1.97
C VAL A 44 -1.15 7.21 1.24
N TYR A 45 -0.71 7.10 -0.01
CA TYR A 45 -0.87 5.91 -0.85
C TYR A 45 0.48 5.19 -0.95
N VAL A 46 0.61 4.05 -0.26
CA VAL A 46 1.89 3.37 -0.02
C VAL A 46 2.06 2.17 -0.94
N GLY A 47 3.25 2.02 -1.51
CA GLY A 47 3.61 0.85 -2.32
C GLY A 47 3.01 0.84 -3.72
N GLY A 48 2.62 2.00 -4.25
CA GLY A 48 2.18 2.15 -5.63
C GLY A 48 3.34 2.34 -6.62
N SER A 49 3.03 2.75 -7.85
CA SER A 49 4.03 2.94 -8.92
C SER A 49 5.08 3.99 -8.55
N SER A 50 4.66 5.12 -7.97
CA SER A 50 5.59 6.16 -7.49
C SER A 50 6.44 5.70 -6.32
N GLY A 51 5.99 4.69 -5.58
CA GLY A 51 6.77 4.00 -4.55
C GLY A 51 7.65 2.88 -5.10
N GLU A 52 7.76 2.75 -6.42
CA GLU A 52 8.63 1.78 -7.10
C GLU A 52 8.34 0.31 -6.75
N CYS A 53 7.08 -0.01 -6.46
CA CYS A 53 6.67 -1.34 -5.99
C CYS A 53 7.11 -2.49 -6.90
N ILE A 54 7.26 -2.23 -8.20
CA ILE A 54 7.64 -3.25 -9.18
C ILE A 54 9.10 -3.74 -9.00
N TYR A 55 9.94 -2.93 -8.38
CA TYR A 55 11.36 -3.24 -8.14
C TYR A 55 11.62 -3.79 -6.73
N GLN A 56 10.60 -3.81 -5.87
CA GLN A 56 10.74 -4.22 -4.48
C GLN A 56 10.24 -5.65 -4.28
N SER A 57 10.95 -6.37 -3.43
CA SER A 57 10.50 -7.65 -2.89
C SER A 57 9.28 -7.47 -1.96
N VAL A 58 8.57 -8.55 -1.70
CA VAL A 58 7.47 -8.58 -0.71
C VAL A 58 7.96 -8.10 0.67
N ALA A 59 9.16 -8.54 1.08
CA ALA A 59 9.76 -8.14 2.35
C ALA A 59 10.04 -6.62 2.43
N GLU A 60 10.58 -6.03 1.38
CA GLU A 60 10.81 -4.58 1.31
C GLU A 60 9.52 -3.80 1.36
N ARG A 61 8.49 -4.23 0.61
CA ARG A 61 7.18 -3.59 0.63
C ARG A 61 6.52 -3.65 2.02
N LYS A 62 6.65 -4.78 2.72
CA LYS A 62 6.20 -4.92 4.12
C LYS A 62 6.93 -3.96 5.03
N LEU A 63 8.25 -3.88 4.91
CA LEU A 63 9.08 -3.00 5.73
C LEU A 63 8.69 -1.52 5.56
N VAL A 64 8.43 -1.07 4.33
CA VAL A 64 7.94 0.30 4.07
C VAL A 64 6.61 0.52 4.77
N LEU A 65 5.63 -0.36 4.58
CA LEU A 65 4.29 -0.20 5.16
C LEU A 65 4.32 -0.23 6.69
N GLU A 66 5.09 -1.12 7.30
CA GLU A 66 5.27 -1.22 8.75
C GLU A 66 5.77 0.11 9.34
N ASN A 67 6.74 0.75 8.68
CA ASN A 67 7.31 2.01 9.15
C ASN A 67 6.39 3.21 8.89
N VAL A 68 5.61 3.20 7.82
CA VAL A 68 4.54 4.18 7.62
C VAL A 68 3.48 4.04 8.70
N MET A 69 3.04 2.83 9.00
CA MET A 69 2.02 2.58 10.03
C MET A 69 2.52 2.88 11.45
N ALA A 70 3.81 2.67 11.72
CA ALA A 70 4.40 2.99 13.03
C ALA A 70 4.26 4.49 13.39
N GLU A 71 4.30 5.36 12.40
CA GLU A 71 4.20 6.83 12.60
C GLU A 71 2.80 7.38 12.24
N GLY A 72 2.17 6.81 11.22
CA GLY A 72 0.99 7.40 10.58
C GLY A 72 -0.35 6.86 11.07
N LYS A 73 -0.37 5.73 11.80
CA LYS A 73 -1.62 5.13 12.26
C LYS A 73 -2.39 6.06 13.19
N GLY A 74 -3.63 6.37 12.80
CA GLY A 74 -4.48 7.30 13.56
C GLY A 74 -4.26 8.78 13.22
N GLU A 75 -3.17 9.12 12.50
CA GLU A 75 -2.87 10.48 12.05
C GLU A 75 -3.14 10.67 10.55
N LEU A 76 -2.94 9.62 9.76
CA LEU A 76 -3.14 9.62 8.32
C LEU A 76 -4.09 8.50 7.89
N THR A 77 -4.87 8.76 6.86
CA THR A 77 -5.52 7.67 6.11
C THR A 77 -4.47 6.95 5.30
N VAL A 78 -4.26 5.66 5.57
CA VAL A 78 -3.25 4.86 4.88
C VAL A 78 -3.92 3.89 3.91
N ILE A 79 -3.62 4.06 2.62
CA ILE A 79 -4.03 3.17 1.54
C ILE A 79 -2.81 2.35 1.13
N ALA A 80 -2.85 1.03 1.31
CA ALA A 80 -1.76 0.15 0.93
C ALA A 80 -2.02 -0.47 -0.44
N HIS A 81 -1.16 -0.19 -1.41
CA HIS A 81 -1.16 -0.88 -2.70
C HIS A 81 -0.48 -2.24 -2.53
N VAL A 82 -1.21 -3.31 -2.86
CA VAL A 82 -0.78 -4.69 -2.62
C VAL A 82 -0.60 -5.52 -3.88
N ALA A 83 -0.76 -4.91 -5.06
CA ALA A 83 -0.65 -5.64 -6.33
C ALA A 83 0.77 -6.13 -6.59
N CYS A 84 0.85 -7.38 -7.03
CA CYS A 84 2.01 -8.04 -7.64
C CYS A 84 1.54 -8.73 -8.92
N ASN A 85 2.47 -9.11 -9.79
CA ASN A 85 2.13 -9.88 -10.99
C ASN A 85 1.61 -11.30 -10.68
N ASN A 86 1.96 -11.85 -9.52
CA ASN A 86 1.38 -13.11 -9.05
C ASN A 86 0.38 -12.88 -7.90
N THR A 87 -0.64 -13.71 -7.87
CA THR A 87 -1.72 -13.60 -6.89
C THR A 87 -1.26 -13.96 -5.46
N ALA A 88 -0.32 -14.89 -5.32
CA ALA A 88 0.14 -15.34 -4.01
C ALA A 88 0.81 -14.21 -3.22
N ASP A 89 1.74 -13.48 -3.84
CA ASP A 89 2.41 -12.32 -3.22
C ASP A 89 1.42 -11.19 -2.93
N SER A 90 0.46 -10.96 -3.84
CA SER A 90 -0.58 -9.95 -3.64
C SER A 90 -1.47 -10.27 -2.43
N ARG A 91 -1.85 -11.53 -2.26
CA ARG A 91 -2.60 -12.00 -1.08
C ARG A 91 -1.80 -11.88 0.21
N GLU A 92 -0.52 -12.21 0.16
CA GLU A 92 0.39 -12.06 1.31
C GLU A 92 0.50 -10.60 1.76
N LEU A 93 0.67 -9.67 0.82
CA LEU A 93 0.69 -8.24 1.10
C LEU A 93 -0.66 -7.72 1.60
N ALA A 94 -1.77 -8.21 1.06
CA ALA A 94 -3.11 -7.83 1.51
C ALA A 94 -3.35 -8.26 2.96
N ALA A 95 -3.04 -9.52 3.30
CA ALA A 95 -3.16 -10.02 4.67
C ALA A 95 -2.24 -9.27 5.65
N HIS A 96 -1.02 -8.94 5.24
CA HIS A 96 -0.10 -8.13 6.03
C HIS A 96 -0.64 -6.71 6.27
N ALA A 97 -1.12 -6.04 5.23
CA ALA A 97 -1.71 -4.71 5.35
C ALA A 97 -2.93 -4.71 6.29
N GLU A 98 -3.78 -5.72 6.18
CA GLU A 98 -4.91 -5.92 7.10
C GLU A 98 -4.45 -6.07 8.55
N SER A 99 -3.42 -6.88 8.81
CA SER A 99 -2.88 -7.10 10.16
C SER A 99 -2.34 -5.82 10.81
N LEU A 100 -1.84 -4.88 10.01
CA LEU A 100 -1.39 -3.56 10.47
C LEU A 100 -2.54 -2.58 10.72
N GLY A 101 -3.72 -2.86 10.17
CA GLY A 101 -4.91 -2.03 10.32
C GLY A 101 -4.92 -0.81 9.40
N VAL A 102 -4.49 -0.95 8.15
CA VAL A 102 -4.62 0.10 7.13
C VAL A 102 -6.09 0.45 6.87
N ASP A 103 -6.36 1.63 6.33
CA ASP A 103 -7.72 2.10 6.05
C ASP A 103 -8.31 1.46 4.80
N ALA A 104 -7.48 1.18 3.81
CA ALA A 104 -7.86 0.49 2.58
C ALA A 104 -6.66 -0.20 1.93
N ILE A 105 -6.97 -1.17 1.08
CA ILE A 105 -6.00 -1.73 0.13
C ILE A 105 -6.36 -1.31 -1.29
N ALA A 106 -5.36 -1.29 -2.16
CA ALA A 106 -5.52 -1.00 -3.59
C ALA A 106 -4.73 -1.99 -4.43
N ALA A 107 -5.23 -2.31 -5.61
CA ALA A 107 -4.54 -3.22 -6.52
C ALA A 107 -4.83 -2.89 -7.98
N ILE A 108 -3.78 -2.58 -8.75
CA ILE A 108 -3.85 -2.57 -10.20
C ILE A 108 -3.85 -4.01 -10.73
N PRO A 109 -4.34 -4.26 -11.95
CA PRO A 109 -4.18 -5.57 -12.59
C PRO A 109 -2.71 -5.93 -12.79
N PRO A 110 -2.35 -7.23 -12.94
CA PRO A 110 -1.02 -7.65 -13.37
C PRO A 110 -0.60 -6.95 -14.67
N ILE A 111 0.66 -6.51 -14.75
CA ILE A 111 1.06 -5.49 -15.73
C ILE A 111 1.72 -6.00 -17.01
N TYR A 112 2.29 -7.19 -17.03
CA TYR A 112 3.08 -7.62 -18.19
C TYR A 112 2.21 -8.25 -19.29
N PHE A 113 1.36 -9.20 -18.95
CA PHE A 113 0.44 -9.82 -19.89
C PHE A 113 -0.95 -9.19 -19.80
N LYS A 114 -1.58 -8.97 -20.97
CA LYS A 114 -2.97 -8.56 -21.03
C LYS A 114 -3.87 -9.75 -20.65
N LEU A 115 -4.41 -9.72 -19.45
CA LEU A 115 -5.30 -10.75 -18.95
C LEU A 115 -6.75 -10.54 -19.42
N PRO A 116 -7.52 -11.62 -19.61
CA PRO A 116 -8.96 -11.50 -19.87
C PRO A 116 -9.71 -10.98 -18.64
N PRO A 117 -10.87 -10.32 -18.80
CA PRO A 117 -11.62 -9.71 -17.70
C PRO A 117 -11.92 -10.65 -16.54
N HIS A 118 -12.27 -11.90 -16.81
CA HIS A 118 -12.57 -12.88 -15.76
C HIS A 118 -11.35 -13.23 -14.89
N ALA A 119 -10.16 -13.23 -15.45
CA ALA A 119 -8.91 -13.48 -14.72
C ALA A 119 -8.54 -12.26 -13.83
N ILE A 120 -8.78 -11.05 -14.31
CA ILE A 120 -8.61 -9.82 -13.52
C ILE A 120 -9.60 -9.80 -12.36
N ALA A 121 -10.87 -10.11 -12.62
CA ALA A 121 -11.89 -10.18 -11.58
C ALA A 121 -11.55 -11.23 -10.52
N LYS A 122 -11.09 -12.40 -10.94
CA LYS A 122 -10.63 -13.43 -10.00
C LYS A 122 -9.44 -12.95 -9.16
N TYR A 123 -8.45 -12.32 -9.77
CA TYR A 123 -7.29 -11.76 -9.10
C TYR A 123 -7.70 -10.77 -8.00
N TRP A 124 -8.60 -9.82 -8.30
CA TRP A 124 -9.07 -8.86 -7.31
C TRP A 124 -9.90 -9.49 -6.19
N ASN A 125 -10.74 -10.49 -6.52
CA ASN A 125 -11.48 -11.22 -5.49
C ASN A 125 -10.55 -11.97 -4.54
N ASP A 126 -9.55 -12.66 -5.08
CA ASP A 126 -8.55 -13.40 -4.28
C ASP A 126 -7.78 -12.46 -3.32
N ILE A 127 -7.46 -11.24 -3.75
CA ILE A 127 -6.83 -10.21 -2.92
C ILE A 127 -7.79 -9.71 -1.84
N SER A 128 -9.03 -9.38 -2.22
CA SER A 128 -10.05 -8.89 -1.30
C SER A 128 -10.38 -9.91 -0.20
N ASP A 129 -10.46 -11.19 -0.58
CA ASP A 129 -10.71 -12.28 0.37
C ASP A 129 -9.57 -12.47 1.38
N ALA A 130 -8.33 -12.13 0.99
CA ALA A 130 -7.17 -12.20 1.87
C ALA A 130 -7.11 -11.08 2.92
N ALA A 131 -7.85 -9.98 2.72
CA ALA A 131 -7.90 -8.80 3.60
C ALA A 131 -9.26 -8.62 4.28
N ASP A 132 -10.00 -9.69 4.55
CA ASP A 132 -11.33 -9.69 5.21
C ASP A 132 -12.27 -8.56 4.72
N ARG A 133 -12.27 -8.31 3.39
CA ARG A 133 -13.14 -7.36 2.67
C ARG A 133 -13.06 -5.89 3.12
N LYS A 134 -11.97 -5.45 3.71
CA LYS A 134 -11.76 -4.01 3.85
C LYS A 134 -11.57 -3.37 2.47
N SER A 135 -12.10 -2.17 2.33
CA SER A 135 -12.24 -1.42 1.07
C SER A 135 -11.09 -1.66 0.08
N VAL A 136 -11.40 -2.30 -1.05
CA VAL A 136 -10.52 -2.36 -2.22
C VAL A 136 -10.80 -1.13 -3.06
N VAL A 137 -9.79 -0.30 -3.25
CA VAL A 137 -9.85 0.89 -4.10
C VAL A 137 -9.06 0.65 -5.38
#